data_b99b3380d185e80c9b2d111b56fcd0df
#
_entry.id   b99b3380d185e80c9b2d111b56fcd0df
#
_cell.length_a   1.000
_cell.length_b   1.000
_cell.length_c   1.000
_cell.angle_alpha   90.00
_cell.angle_beta   90.00
_cell.angle_gamma   90.00
#
_symmetry.space_group_name_H-M   'P 1'
#
loop_
_entity.id
_entity.type
_entity.pdbx_description
1 polymer ?
#
loop_
_entity_poly.entity_id
_entity_poly.type
_entity_poly.pdbx_seq_one_letter_code
_entity_poly.pdbx_strand_id
1 'polypeptide(L)'
;VRVAQPQRLTLRLIGSAAVAFGVFLSGFVIDEPAPYELWMAGLVGLWFILGLKISRTTAPLLALLLTFNIGGMLSLTQMRDLATGPMYIAVSTFLALTSIFYAAIIEDSHKRLPLIFNAWSFAAVITSMLGILGYFHAFPGSEVFTLYDRAKGAFQDPNVFGPFLVPPALYLVHGILAGNLRTLPIKAGALLILALGIFLSFSRAAWGLFAVTVLILIFIMLLKERSGAFRLRVLILSLGAIILMAASLVVALQVPKVSELFSARAQLVQQYDGEHLGRFDRHRIGFQMMMERPLGIGPLVFGTMFPEDEHNIWLKSLTTYGWLGFVSYVGMLCWTLTLGFRNMLLDRPWQPFLMVAWISVLGHATIGNVIDIDHWRHVYLLFGIVWGCAALEVRHRRSARSQPLEKFGKGAKFRA
;
A
#
# COMPACT_ATOMS: atom_id res chain seq x y z
N VAL A 1 -6.37 27.22 27.06
CA VAL A 1 -7.79 27.49 26.72
C VAL A 1 -8.50 26.14 26.71
N ARG A 2 -9.48 25.93 27.66
CA ARG A 2 -10.34 24.72 27.67
C ARG A 2 -11.36 24.86 26.54
N VAL A 3 -11.11 24.18 25.42
CA VAL A 3 -12.07 24.10 24.30
C VAL A 3 -13.33 23.35 24.77
N ALA A 4 -14.52 23.93 24.53
CA ALA A 4 -15.79 23.32 24.90
C ALA A 4 -15.99 21.94 24.26
N GLN A 5 -16.74 21.02 24.89
CA GLN A 5 -16.95 19.65 24.39
C GLN A 5 -17.45 19.58 22.94
N PRO A 6 -18.43 20.41 22.49
CA PRO A 6 -18.89 20.38 21.09
C PRO A 6 -17.79 20.81 20.10
N GLN A 7 -16.97 21.81 20.45
CA GLN A 7 -15.85 22.26 19.59
C GLN A 7 -14.78 21.17 19.41
N ARG A 8 -14.51 20.37 20.46
CA ARG A 8 -13.58 19.23 20.35
C ARG A 8 -14.11 18.14 19.42
N LEU A 9 -15.41 17.89 19.45
CA LEU A 9 -16.04 16.91 18.55
C LEU A 9 -15.96 17.38 17.11
N THR A 10 -16.29 18.63 16.84
CA THR A 10 -16.21 19.24 15.51
C THR A 10 -14.79 19.20 14.94
N LEU A 11 -13.78 19.58 15.71
CA LEU A 11 -12.37 19.51 15.29
C LEU A 11 -11.92 18.07 14.98
N ARG A 12 -12.38 17.09 15.77
CA ARG A 12 -12.09 15.67 15.49
C ARG A 12 -12.75 15.19 14.19
N LEU A 13 -13.98 15.60 13.93
CA LEU A 13 -14.69 15.25 12.68
C LEU A 13 -14.01 15.87 11.47
N ILE A 14 -13.69 17.17 11.53
CA ILE A 14 -12.97 17.89 10.47
C ILE A 14 -11.62 17.23 10.22
N GLY A 15 -10.82 16.96 11.24
CA GLY A 15 -9.52 16.29 11.10
C GLY A 15 -9.64 14.89 10.53
N SER A 16 -10.68 14.14 10.91
CA SER A 16 -10.92 12.81 10.34
C SER A 16 -11.35 12.89 8.88
N ALA A 17 -12.20 13.84 8.51
CA ALA A 17 -12.61 14.08 7.12
C ALA A 17 -11.43 14.53 6.26
N ALA A 18 -10.56 15.40 6.79
CA ALA A 18 -9.36 15.86 6.08
C ALA A 18 -8.37 14.71 5.80
N VAL A 19 -8.18 13.79 6.76
CA VAL A 19 -7.38 12.56 6.54
C VAL A 19 -8.02 11.67 5.51
N ALA A 20 -9.32 11.41 5.60
CA ALA A 20 -10.04 10.58 4.63
C ALA A 20 -9.96 11.16 3.22
N PHE A 21 -10.08 12.47 3.09
CA PHE A 21 -9.94 13.16 1.80
C PHE A 21 -8.51 13.06 1.25
N GLY A 22 -7.48 13.19 2.09
CA GLY A 22 -6.09 12.94 1.68
C GLY A 22 -5.88 11.53 1.15
N VAL A 23 -6.39 10.52 1.86
CA VAL A 23 -6.31 9.12 1.40
C VAL A 23 -7.10 8.94 0.09
N PHE A 24 -8.28 9.56 -0.04
CA PHE A 24 -9.06 9.53 -1.28
C PHE A 24 -8.27 10.12 -2.47
N LEU A 25 -7.62 11.26 -2.27
CA LEU A 25 -6.81 11.91 -3.32
C LEU A 25 -5.63 11.06 -3.79
N SER A 26 -5.15 10.10 -3.00
CA SER A 26 -4.07 9.19 -3.41
C SER A 26 -4.41 8.29 -4.61
N GLY A 27 -5.69 8.18 -4.97
CA GLY A 27 -6.17 7.46 -6.15
C GLY A 27 -6.18 8.30 -7.45
N PHE A 28 -5.70 9.55 -7.40
CA PHE A 28 -5.78 10.51 -8.52
C PHE A 28 -4.41 11.16 -8.74
N VAL A 29 -3.61 10.55 -9.63
CA VAL A 29 -2.20 10.90 -9.90
C VAL A 29 -1.99 10.91 -11.41
N ILE A 30 -2.74 11.76 -12.11
CA ILE A 30 -2.61 11.92 -13.57
C ILE A 30 -1.32 12.66 -13.91
N ASP A 31 -1.04 13.73 -13.15
CA ASP A 31 0.18 14.54 -13.27
C ASP A 31 0.79 14.79 -11.89
N GLU A 32 2.08 15.10 -11.84
CA GLU A 32 2.81 15.46 -10.61
C GLU A 32 3.28 16.92 -10.66
N PRO A 33 3.10 17.67 -9.55
CA PRO A 33 2.56 17.28 -8.26
C PRO A 33 1.04 17.05 -8.29
N ALA A 34 0.60 15.87 -7.80
CA ALA A 34 -0.81 15.51 -7.75
C ALA A 34 -1.54 16.25 -6.60
N PRO A 35 -2.89 16.31 -6.64
CA PRO A 35 -3.67 16.91 -5.54
C PRO A 35 -3.37 16.29 -4.17
N TYR A 36 -2.95 15.03 -4.13
CA TYR A 36 -2.52 14.34 -2.92
C TYR A 36 -1.34 15.05 -2.24
N GLU A 37 -0.29 15.37 -3.01
CA GLU A 37 0.91 16.02 -2.45
C GLU A 37 0.57 17.36 -1.82
N LEU A 38 -0.20 18.18 -2.52
CA LEU A 38 -0.59 19.51 -2.04
C LEU A 38 -1.42 19.42 -0.76
N TRP A 39 -2.41 18.51 -0.74
CA TRP A 39 -3.27 18.32 0.41
C TRP A 39 -2.51 17.77 1.63
N MET A 40 -1.72 16.72 1.41
CA MET A 40 -0.96 16.08 2.47
C MET A 40 0.17 16.98 3.00
N ALA A 41 0.80 17.79 2.15
CA ALA A 41 1.77 18.79 2.61
C ALA A 41 1.13 19.78 3.58
N GLY A 42 -0.09 20.26 3.28
CA GLY A 42 -0.86 21.10 4.19
C GLY A 42 -1.17 20.40 5.51
N LEU A 43 -1.61 19.13 5.48
CA LEU A 43 -1.91 18.36 6.70
C LEU A 43 -0.67 18.06 7.54
N VAL A 44 0.43 17.65 6.93
CA VAL A 44 1.71 17.41 7.61
C VAL A 44 2.25 18.72 8.18
N GLY A 45 2.19 19.82 7.43
CA GLY A 45 2.59 21.14 7.90
C GLY A 45 1.77 21.59 9.11
N LEU A 46 0.44 21.43 9.07
CA LEU A 46 -0.44 21.72 10.20
C LEU A 46 -0.09 20.85 11.42
N TRP A 47 0.21 19.56 11.20
CA TRP A 47 0.62 18.66 12.27
C TRP A 47 1.93 19.10 12.94
N PHE A 48 2.90 19.60 12.16
CA PHE A 48 4.12 20.22 12.69
C PHE A 48 3.79 21.44 13.57
N ILE A 49 2.94 22.36 13.10
CA ILE A 49 2.53 23.57 13.82
C ILE A 49 1.82 23.23 15.14
N LEU A 50 0.98 22.18 15.14
CA LEU A 50 0.24 21.74 16.32
C LEU A 50 1.07 20.93 17.33
N GLY A 51 2.38 20.81 17.13
CA GLY A 51 3.29 20.14 18.05
C GLY A 51 3.30 18.62 17.83
N LEU A 52 3.92 18.23 16.76
CA LEU A 52 4.23 16.88 16.33
C LEU A 52 4.54 15.94 17.48
N LYS A 53 3.76 14.86 17.59
CA LYS A 53 4.02 13.82 18.60
C LYS A 53 4.44 12.52 17.89
N ILE A 54 5.71 12.20 18.02
CA ILE A 54 6.28 10.92 17.56
C ILE A 54 6.54 10.08 18.78
N SER A 55 5.96 8.89 18.83
CA SER A 55 6.17 7.96 19.94
C SER A 55 7.51 7.23 19.81
N ARG A 56 7.99 6.70 20.94
CA ARG A 56 9.18 5.83 20.93
C ARG A 56 9.01 4.58 20.07
N THR A 57 7.77 4.18 19.79
CA THR A 57 7.47 3.01 18.95
C THR A 57 7.58 3.35 17.47
N THR A 58 7.20 4.57 17.06
CA THR A 58 7.24 5.02 15.66
C THR A 58 8.56 5.73 15.30
N ALA A 59 9.33 6.18 16.30
CA ALA A 59 10.62 6.83 16.07
C ALA A 59 11.63 6.02 15.22
N PRO A 60 11.75 4.67 15.37
CA PRO A 60 12.63 3.90 14.51
C PRO A 60 12.25 3.94 13.02
N LEU A 61 10.94 3.97 12.70
CA LEU A 61 10.49 4.14 11.31
C LEU A 61 10.97 5.49 10.77
N LEU A 62 10.82 6.58 11.53
CA LEU A 62 11.32 7.89 11.12
C LEU A 62 12.83 7.86 10.90
N ALA A 63 13.60 7.27 11.83
CA ALA A 63 15.05 7.20 11.71
C ALA A 63 15.47 6.45 10.43
N LEU A 64 14.85 5.30 10.14
CA LEU A 64 15.15 4.52 8.93
C LEU A 64 14.76 5.25 7.66
N LEU A 65 13.59 5.91 7.62
CA LEU A 65 13.14 6.70 6.47
C LEU A 65 14.02 7.93 6.24
N LEU A 66 14.47 8.60 7.31
CA LEU A 66 15.42 9.73 7.18
C LEU A 66 16.78 9.23 6.69
N THR A 67 17.30 8.12 7.24
CA THR A 67 18.59 7.55 6.80
C THR A 67 18.52 7.10 5.34
N PHE A 68 17.39 6.53 4.91
CA PHE A 68 17.13 6.21 3.49
C PHE A 68 17.26 7.46 2.60
N ASN A 69 16.59 8.55 2.97
CA ASN A 69 16.64 9.80 2.20
C ASN A 69 17.99 10.53 2.29
N ILE A 70 18.70 10.42 3.43
CA ILE A 70 20.10 10.92 3.53
C ILE A 70 20.98 10.18 2.51
N GLY A 71 20.81 8.86 2.34
CA GLY A 71 21.47 8.11 1.28
C GLY A 71 21.19 8.70 -0.11
N GLY A 72 19.91 9.03 -0.38
CA GLY A 72 19.52 9.70 -1.61
C GLY A 72 20.15 11.10 -1.78
N MET A 73 20.22 11.90 -0.73
CA MET A 73 20.89 13.20 -0.77
C MET A 73 22.38 13.05 -1.06
N LEU A 74 23.04 12.05 -0.47
CA LEU A 74 24.45 11.77 -0.75
C LEU A 74 24.66 11.32 -2.19
N SER A 75 23.74 10.54 -2.76
CA SER A 75 23.86 10.09 -4.15
C SER A 75 23.78 11.23 -5.17
N LEU A 76 23.12 12.36 -4.84
CA LEU A 76 23.11 13.54 -5.70
C LEU A 76 24.52 14.07 -5.98
N THR A 77 25.48 13.88 -5.07
CA THR A 77 26.88 14.27 -5.28
C THR A 77 27.58 13.51 -6.40
N GLN A 78 27.00 12.39 -6.84
CA GLN A 78 27.53 11.56 -7.94
C GLN A 78 26.93 11.95 -9.30
N MET A 79 25.91 12.81 -9.31
CA MET A 79 25.23 13.24 -10.53
C MET A 79 26.01 14.37 -11.23
N ARG A 80 26.04 14.34 -12.57
CA ARG A 80 26.56 15.44 -13.40
C ARG A 80 25.52 16.54 -13.62
N ASP A 81 24.23 16.13 -13.68
CA ASP A 81 23.10 17.03 -13.86
C ASP A 81 22.14 16.89 -12.67
N LEU A 82 21.82 18.02 -12.04
CA LEU A 82 20.95 18.09 -10.87
C LEU A 82 19.53 18.59 -11.23
N ALA A 83 19.13 18.64 -12.50
CA ALA A 83 17.85 19.21 -12.89
C ALA A 83 16.64 18.49 -12.23
N THR A 84 16.68 17.16 -12.12
CA THR A 84 15.54 16.34 -11.63
C THR A 84 15.82 15.64 -10.30
N GLY A 85 17.07 15.32 -10.00
CA GLY A 85 17.48 14.53 -8.85
C GLY A 85 17.01 15.09 -7.49
N PRO A 86 17.23 16.40 -7.18
CA PRO A 86 16.80 16.98 -5.92
C PRO A 86 15.29 16.91 -5.70
N MET A 87 14.47 17.11 -6.75
CA MET A 87 13.01 17.00 -6.66
C MET A 87 12.59 15.56 -6.36
N TYR A 88 13.24 14.58 -6.99
CA TYR A 88 13.00 13.16 -6.73
C TYR A 88 13.21 12.83 -5.24
N ILE A 89 14.31 13.24 -4.63
CA ILE A 89 14.60 13.00 -3.21
C ILE A 89 13.66 13.82 -2.30
N ALA A 90 13.27 15.03 -2.71
CA ALA A 90 12.29 15.82 -1.97
C ALA A 90 10.91 15.11 -1.88
N VAL A 91 10.45 14.55 -3.00
CA VAL A 91 9.21 13.74 -3.04
C VAL A 91 9.33 12.50 -2.15
N SER A 92 10.46 11.78 -2.23
CA SER A 92 10.71 10.62 -1.34
C SER A 92 10.69 11.02 0.14
N THR A 93 11.31 12.15 0.51
CA THR A 93 11.29 12.68 1.87
C THR A 93 9.89 13.08 2.31
N PHE A 94 9.12 13.71 1.44
CA PHE A 94 7.72 14.03 1.70
C PHE A 94 6.89 12.76 1.97
N LEU A 95 7.04 11.73 1.15
CA LEU A 95 6.33 10.45 1.35
C LEU A 95 6.74 9.79 2.67
N ALA A 96 8.01 9.87 3.06
CA ALA A 96 8.49 9.42 4.37
C ALA A 96 7.75 10.13 5.52
N LEU A 97 7.57 11.45 5.43
CA LEU A 97 6.82 12.23 6.42
C LEU A 97 5.34 11.85 6.46
N THR A 98 4.72 11.58 5.31
CA THR A 98 3.32 11.11 5.29
C THR A 98 3.16 9.76 5.99
N SER A 99 4.13 8.84 5.86
CA SER A 99 4.12 7.56 6.58
C SER A 99 4.12 7.74 8.10
N ILE A 100 4.96 8.64 8.62
CA ILE A 100 5.02 8.96 10.05
C ILE A 100 3.73 9.65 10.52
N PHE A 101 3.19 10.56 9.71
CA PHE A 101 1.90 11.20 9.99
C PHE A 101 0.79 10.15 10.15
N TYR A 102 0.68 9.20 9.20
CA TYR A 102 -0.32 8.12 9.30
C TYR A 102 -0.09 7.24 10.54
N ALA A 103 1.14 6.88 10.85
CA ALA A 103 1.45 6.11 12.07
C ALA A 103 1.00 6.84 13.33
N ALA A 104 1.28 8.14 13.44
CA ALA A 104 0.92 8.96 14.59
C ALA A 104 -0.60 9.12 14.78
N ILE A 105 -1.33 9.39 13.69
CA ILE A 105 -2.79 9.55 13.77
C ILE A 105 -3.50 8.23 14.10
N ILE A 106 -2.97 7.10 13.65
CA ILE A 106 -3.50 5.77 13.97
C ILE A 106 -3.22 5.44 15.42
N GLU A 107 -2.00 5.69 15.92
CA GLU A 107 -1.66 5.53 17.34
C GLU A 107 -2.57 6.33 18.26
N ASP A 108 -2.97 7.54 17.87
CA ASP A 108 -3.92 8.36 18.62
C ASP A 108 -5.32 7.73 18.69
N SER A 109 -5.80 7.14 17.58
CA SER A 109 -7.12 6.50 17.53
C SER A 109 -7.23 5.42 16.46
N HIS A 110 -7.44 4.16 16.88
CA HIS A 110 -7.72 3.04 15.96
C HIS A 110 -8.99 3.25 15.12
N LYS A 111 -9.92 4.11 15.56
CA LYS A 111 -11.16 4.42 14.82
C LYS A 111 -10.91 5.10 13.47
N ARG A 112 -9.69 5.60 13.22
CA ARG A 112 -9.27 6.15 11.93
C ARG A 112 -8.98 5.07 10.89
N LEU A 113 -8.67 3.84 11.30
CA LEU A 113 -8.39 2.73 10.36
C LEU A 113 -9.56 2.41 9.41
N PRO A 114 -10.79 2.16 9.90
CA PRO A 114 -11.93 1.97 9.00
C PRO A 114 -12.15 3.16 8.06
N LEU A 115 -11.93 4.38 8.53
CA LEU A 115 -12.06 5.58 7.73
C LEU A 115 -11.03 5.62 6.59
N ILE A 116 -9.77 5.32 6.88
CA ILE A 116 -8.68 5.24 5.91
C ILE A 116 -8.99 4.18 4.85
N PHE A 117 -9.33 2.95 5.25
CA PHE A 117 -9.61 1.87 4.31
C PHE A 117 -10.88 2.11 3.47
N ASN A 118 -11.92 2.72 4.05
CA ASN A 118 -13.13 3.07 3.31
C ASN A 118 -12.86 4.19 2.29
N ALA A 119 -12.10 5.23 2.67
CA ALA A 119 -11.70 6.30 1.76
C ALA A 119 -10.82 5.76 0.61
N TRP A 120 -9.87 4.87 0.94
CA TRP A 120 -9.04 4.20 -0.08
C TRP A 120 -9.89 3.32 -1.01
N SER A 121 -10.80 2.50 -0.45
CA SER A 121 -11.70 1.66 -1.26
C SER A 121 -12.59 2.50 -2.17
N PHE A 122 -13.07 3.64 -1.71
CA PHE A 122 -13.90 4.55 -2.50
C PHE A 122 -13.09 5.17 -3.65
N ALA A 123 -11.88 5.67 -3.38
CA ALA A 123 -10.96 6.15 -4.40
C ALA A 123 -10.63 5.06 -5.43
N ALA A 124 -10.32 3.85 -4.95
CA ALA A 124 -10.00 2.72 -5.80
C ALA A 124 -11.16 2.32 -6.73
N VAL A 125 -12.40 2.32 -6.22
CA VAL A 125 -13.59 2.06 -7.05
C VAL A 125 -13.74 3.12 -8.12
N ILE A 126 -13.63 4.41 -7.78
CA ILE A 126 -13.78 5.50 -8.76
C ILE A 126 -12.69 5.42 -9.84
N THR A 127 -11.41 5.34 -9.43
CA THR A 127 -10.31 5.28 -10.42
C THR A 127 -10.36 4.00 -11.25
N SER A 128 -10.84 2.88 -10.68
CA SER A 128 -11.07 1.63 -11.43
C SER A 128 -12.19 1.79 -12.47
N MET A 129 -13.30 2.43 -12.10
CA MET A 129 -14.38 2.73 -13.03
C MET A 129 -13.90 3.64 -14.17
N LEU A 130 -13.11 4.68 -13.87
CA LEU A 130 -12.51 5.53 -14.90
C LEU A 130 -11.61 4.73 -15.85
N GLY A 131 -10.78 3.85 -15.31
CA GLY A 131 -9.93 2.96 -16.12
C GLY A 131 -10.72 2.00 -17.00
N ILE A 132 -11.79 1.39 -16.47
CA ILE A 132 -12.69 0.50 -17.23
C ILE A 132 -13.41 1.28 -18.33
N LEU A 133 -14.03 2.43 -18.00
CA LEU A 133 -14.73 3.27 -18.98
C LEU A 133 -13.77 3.80 -20.05
N GLY A 134 -12.54 4.17 -19.66
CA GLY A 134 -11.48 4.55 -20.59
C GLY A 134 -11.10 3.44 -21.54
N TYR A 135 -10.93 2.23 -21.03
CA TYR A 135 -10.57 1.05 -21.81
C TYR A 135 -11.61 0.73 -22.92
N PHE A 136 -12.89 0.87 -22.60
CA PHE A 136 -13.99 0.64 -23.54
C PHE A 136 -14.41 1.89 -24.32
N HIS A 137 -13.66 3.01 -24.25
CA HIS A 137 -13.94 4.27 -24.94
C HIS A 137 -15.39 4.75 -24.73
N ALA A 138 -15.89 4.66 -23.48
CA ALA A 138 -17.30 4.86 -23.15
C ALA A 138 -17.79 6.31 -23.33
N PHE A 139 -16.88 7.29 -23.40
CA PHE A 139 -17.19 8.71 -23.65
C PHE A 139 -16.01 9.42 -24.31
N PRO A 140 -16.22 10.55 -25.00
CA PRO A 140 -15.15 11.33 -25.61
C PRO A 140 -14.12 11.80 -24.57
N GLY A 141 -12.83 11.62 -24.85
CA GLY A 141 -11.73 11.98 -23.93
C GLY A 141 -11.43 10.93 -22.87
N SER A 142 -12.11 9.78 -22.90
CA SER A 142 -11.86 8.70 -21.93
C SER A 142 -10.50 8.04 -22.11
N GLU A 143 -9.81 8.27 -23.23
CA GLU A 143 -8.47 7.78 -23.54
C GLU A 143 -7.42 8.24 -22.52
N VAL A 144 -7.65 9.35 -21.83
CA VAL A 144 -6.77 9.85 -20.75
C VAL A 144 -6.59 8.83 -19.60
N PHE A 145 -7.54 7.88 -19.46
CA PHE A 145 -7.51 6.83 -18.43
C PHE A 145 -6.88 5.52 -18.90
N THR A 146 -6.27 5.53 -20.09
CA THR A 146 -5.55 4.37 -20.67
C THR A 146 -4.13 4.75 -21.07
N LEU A 147 -3.27 3.74 -21.17
CA LEU A 147 -1.89 3.87 -21.68
C LEU A 147 -1.51 2.54 -22.35
N TYR A 148 -1.03 2.57 -23.58
CA TYR A 148 -0.65 1.38 -24.36
C TYR A 148 -1.79 0.32 -24.37
N ASP A 149 -3.00 0.75 -24.64
CA ASP A 149 -4.21 -0.09 -24.61
C ASP A 149 -4.49 -0.81 -23.30
N ARG A 150 -4.02 -0.26 -22.18
CA ARG A 150 -4.18 -0.78 -20.83
C ARG A 150 -4.90 0.22 -19.96
N ALA A 151 -5.80 -0.23 -19.09
CA ALA A 151 -6.41 0.65 -18.09
C ALA A 151 -5.36 1.14 -17.09
N LYS A 152 -5.28 2.46 -16.91
CA LYS A 152 -4.45 3.10 -15.87
C LYS A 152 -5.26 3.91 -14.86
N GLY A 153 -6.58 4.05 -15.09
CA GLY A 153 -7.42 4.90 -14.27
C GLY A 153 -6.87 6.33 -14.20
N ALA A 154 -6.95 6.95 -13.05
CA ALA A 154 -6.39 8.28 -12.81
C ALA A 154 -4.91 8.23 -12.34
N PHE A 155 -4.09 7.31 -12.89
CA PHE A 155 -2.65 7.19 -12.66
C PHE A 155 -1.86 7.46 -13.93
N GLN A 156 -0.56 7.65 -13.79
CA GLN A 156 0.35 7.80 -14.94
C GLN A 156 0.61 6.45 -15.62
N ASP A 157 0.70 5.36 -14.85
CA ASP A 157 1.10 4.03 -15.32
C ASP A 157 0.17 2.92 -14.82
N PRO A 158 -0.26 1.97 -15.71
CA PRO A 158 -1.02 0.78 -15.33
C PRO A 158 -0.33 -0.09 -14.27
N ASN A 159 1.01 -0.09 -14.22
CA ASN A 159 1.77 -0.88 -13.25
C ASN A 159 1.79 -0.26 -11.86
N VAL A 160 1.38 0.99 -11.69
CA VAL A 160 1.09 1.62 -10.39
C VAL A 160 -0.38 1.48 -10.04
N PHE A 161 -1.26 1.70 -11.02
CA PHE A 161 -2.71 1.61 -10.87
C PHE A 161 -3.15 0.22 -10.37
N GLY A 162 -2.72 -0.85 -11.04
CA GLY A 162 -3.10 -2.22 -10.66
C GLY A 162 -2.75 -2.56 -9.19
N PRO A 163 -1.50 -2.43 -8.76
CA PRO A 163 -1.11 -2.66 -7.36
C PRO A 163 -1.80 -1.75 -6.35
N PHE A 164 -2.11 -0.50 -6.69
CA PHE A 164 -2.87 0.41 -5.82
C PHE A 164 -4.25 -0.13 -5.44
N LEU A 165 -4.90 -0.89 -6.35
CA LEU A 165 -6.22 -1.48 -6.13
C LEU A 165 -6.20 -2.69 -5.19
N VAL A 166 -5.03 -3.34 -5.01
CA VAL A 166 -4.95 -4.61 -4.28
C VAL A 166 -5.22 -4.48 -2.77
N PRO A 167 -4.64 -3.55 -2.00
CA PRO A 167 -4.94 -3.44 -0.58
C PRO A 167 -6.42 -3.16 -0.27
N PRO A 168 -7.13 -2.24 -0.96
CA PRO A 168 -8.58 -2.10 -0.78
C PRO A 168 -9.37 -3.34 -1.22
N ALA A 169 -8.94 -4.06 -2.28
CA ALA A 169 -9.57 -5.32 -2.65
C ALA A 169 -9.43 -6.37 -1.53
N LEU A 170 -8.25 -6.50 -0.92
CA LEU A 170 -8.05 -7.38 0.26
C LEU A 170 -8.93 -6.99 1.45
N TYR A 171 -9.09 -5.70 1.71
CA TYR A 171 -9.99 -5.21 2.75
C TYR A 171 -11.44 -5.61 2.47
N LEU A 172 -11.89 -5.52 1.22
CA LEU A 172 -13.22 -5.96 0.80
C LEU A 172 -13.35 -7.49 0.93
N VAL A 173 -12.36 -8.28 0.51
CA VAL A 173 -12.34 -9.74 0.66
C VAL A 173 -12.45 -10.13 2.14
N HIS A 174 -11.62 -9.52 3.02
CA HIS A 174 -11.73 -9.73 4.46
C HIS A 174 -13.14 -9.41 4.96
N GLY A 175 -13.69 -8.27 4.56
CA GLY A 175 -15.03 -7.83 4.94
C GLY A 175 -16.18 -8.70 4.40
N ILE A 176 -15.98 -9.40 3.28
CA ILE A 176 -16.90 -10.41 2.72
C ILE A 176 -16.84 -11.69 3.55
N LEU A 177 -15.63 -12.16 3.86
CA LEU A 177 -15.42 -13.43 4.57
C LEU A 177 -15.82 -13.35 6.06
N ALA A 178 -15.47 -12.26 6.76
CA ALA A 178 -15.72 -12.11 8.20
C ALA A 178 -16.91 -11.20 8.53
N GLY A 179 -17.44 -10.43 7.56
CA GLY A 179 -18.47 -9.42 7.81
C GLY A 179 -19.91 -9.90 7.79
N ASN A 180 -20.84 -8.95 7.90
CA ASN A 180 -22.27 -9.19 7.85
C ASN A 180 -22.75 -9.42 6.40
N LEU A 181 -23.63 -10.41 6.20
CA LEU A 181 -24.24 -10.71 4.91
C LEU A 181 -25.06 -9.54 4.32
N ARG A 182 -25.59 -8.65 5.13
CA ARG A 182 -26.32 -7.46 4.66
C ARG A 182 -25.46 -6.52 3.80
N THR A 183 -24.14 -6.45 4.06
CA THR A 183 -23.21 -5.63 3.30
C THR A 183 -22.53 -6.39 2.17
N LEU A 184 -22.83 -7.68 2.01
CA LEU A 184 -22.21 -8.55 1.00
C LEU A 184 -22.40 -8.03 -0.43
N PRO A 185 -23.62 -7.63 -0.90
CA PRO A 185 -23.80 -7.19 -2.28
C PRO A 185 -22.95 -5.97 -2.64
N ILE A 186 -22.90 -4.97 -1.73
CA ILE A 186 -22.12 -3.73 -1.95
C ILE A 186 -20.62 -4.05 -2.01
N LYS A 187 -20.12 -4.88 -1.08
CA LYS A 187 -18.70 -5.26 -1.05
C LYS A 187 -18.32 -6.14 -2.24
N ALA A 188 -19.20 -7.04 -2.65
CA ALA A 188 -18.97 -7.90 -3.80
C ALA A 188 -18.97 -7.10 -5.11
N GLY A 189 -19.90 -6.16 -5.28
CA GLY A 189 -19.93 -5.25 -6.43
C GLY A 189 -18.67 -4.37 -6.50
N ALA A 190 -18.25 -3.78 -5.38
CA ALA A 190 -17.01 -3.01 -5.31
C ALA A 190 -15.78 -3.88 -5.63
N LEU A 191 -15.69 -5.10 -5.06
CA LEU A 191 -14.61 -6.03 -5.34
C LEU A 191 -14.55 -6.43 -6.81
N LEU A 192 -15.71 -6.66 -7.45
CA LEU A 192 -15.77 -6.98 -8.88
C LEU A 192 -15.22 -5.84 -9.74
N ILE A 193 -15.58 -4.58 -9.43
CA ILE A 193 -15.03 -3.40 -10.10
C ILE A 193 -13.51 -3.34 -9.96
N LEU A 194 -12.99 -3.54 -8.73
CA LEU A 194 -11.54 -3.55 -8.50
C LEU A 194 -10.85 -4.71 -9.23
N ALA A 195 -11.41 -5.91 -9.20
CA ALA A 195 -10.85 -7.08 -9.88
C ALA A 195 -10.81 -6.87 -11.40
N LEU A 196 -11.85 -6.28 -11.99
CA LEU A 196 -11.87 -5.93 -13.42
C LEU A 196 -10.82 -4.84 -13.73
N GLY A 197 -10.67 -3.82 -12.88
CA GLY A 197 -9.63 -2.81 -13.03
C GLY A 197 -8.22 -3.41 -12.96
N ILE A 198 -7.95 -4.30 -12.00
CA ILE A 198 -6.69 -5.05 -11.89
C ILE A 198 -6.46 -5.89 -13.16
N PHE A 199 -7.49 -6.58 -13.66
CA PHE A 199 -7.40 -7.38 -14.87
C PHE A 199 -7.06 -6.51 -16.09
N LEU A 200 -7.82 -5.45 -16.34
CA LEU A 200 -7.64 -4.54 -17.49
C LEU A 200 -6.40 -3.64 -17.39
N SER A 201 -5.73 -3.62 -16.23
CA SER A 201 -4.40 -3.01 -16.12
C SER A 201 -3.35 -3.78 -16.92
N PHE A 202 -3.60 -5.04 -17.27
CA PHE A 202 -2.66 -5.95 -17.92
C PHE A 202 -1.26 -5.94 -17.29
N SER A 203 -1.20 -5.69 -15.98
CA SER A 203 0.01 -5.76 -15.18
C SER A 203 0.14 -7.15 -14.55
N ARG A 204 1.10 -7.95 -15.04
CA ARG A 204 1.39 -9.29 -14.49
C ARG A 204 1.72 -9.21 -13.00
N ALA A 205 2.46 -8.17 -12.59
CA ALA A 205 2.79 -7.93 -11.19
C ALA A 205 1.53 -7.69 -10.33
N ALA A 206 0.56 -6.92 -10.83
CA ALA A 206 -0.70 -6.68 -10.14
C ALA A 206 -1.57 -7.95 -10.05
N TRP A 207 -1.64 -8.75 -11.11
CA TRP A 207 -2.35 -10.03 -11.10
C TRP A 207 -1.77 -11.00 -10.08
N GLY A 208 -0.43 -11.17 -10.10
CA GLY A 208 0.27 -12.02 -9.15
C GLY A 208 0.14 -11.51 -7.71
N LEU A 209 0.28 -10.20 -7.51
CA LEU A 209 0.09 -9.56 -6.21
C LEU A 209 -1.31 -9.85 -5.65
N PHE A 210 -2.36 -9.62 -6.44
CA PHE A 210 -3.74 -9.86 -6.01
C PHE A 210 -3.98 -11.33 -5.67
N ALA A 211 -3.61 -12.26 -6.56
CA ALA A 211 -3.82 -13.68 -6.36
C ALA A 211 -3.09 -14.19 -5.11
N VAL A 212 -1.80 -13.90 -4.97
CA VAL A 212 -0.98 -14.38 -3.85
C VAL A 212 -1.45 -13.78 -2.52
N THR A 213 -1.75 -12.48 -2.49
CA THR A 213 -2.18 -11.83 -1.25
C THR A 213 -3.58 -12.27 -0.80
N VAL A 214 -4.51 -12.55 -1.72
CA VAL A 214 -5.82 -13.14 -1.39
C VAL A 214 -5.64 -14.55 -0.81
N LEU A 215 -4.78 -15.39 -1.40
CA LEU A 215 -4.50 -16.73 -0.88
C LEU A 215 -3.89 -16.68 0.53
N ILE A 216 -2.94 -15.79 0.76
CA ILE A 216 -2.34 -15.58 2.09
C ILE A 216 -3.40 -15.11 3.09
N LEU A 217 -4.27 -14.17 2.70
CA LEU A 217 -5.36 -13.68 3.54
C LEU A 217 -6.30 -14.81 3.96
N ILE A 218 -6.78 -15.61 3.00
CA ILE A 218 -7.67 -16.75 3.26
C ILE A 218 -6.97 -17.76 4.17
N PHE A 219 -5.72 -18.09 3.89
CA PHE A 219 -4.93 -19.02 4.70
C PHE A 219 -4.80 -18.56 6.16
N ILE A 220 -4.44 -17.30 6.39
CA ILE A 220 -4.31 -16.74 7.75
C ILE A 220 -5.67 -16.72 8.47
N MET A 221 -6.75 -16.34 7.77
CA MET A 221 -8.09 -16.33 8.34
C MET A 221 -8.54 -17.74 8.75
N LEU A 222 -8.26 -18.77 7.95
CA LEU A 222 -8.55 -20.17 8.25
C LEU A 222 -7.72 -20.74 9.41
N LEU A 223 -6.48 -20.27 9.58
CA LEU A 223 -5.65 -20.61 10.72
C LEU A 223 -6.16 -20.00 12.03
N LYS A 224 -6.64 -18.75 11.94
CA LYS A 224 -7.13 -18.01 13.11
C LYS A 224 -8.50 -18.52 13.55
N GLU A 225 -9.44 -18.68 12.64
CA GLU A 225 -10.82 -19.08 12.92
C GLU A 225 -11.01 -20.57 12.62
N ARG A 226 -11.37 -21.34 13.66
CA ARG A 226 -11.46 -22.80 13.57
C ARG A 226 -12.89 -23.32 13.46
N SER A 227 -13.93 -22.46 13.50
CA SER A 227 -15.32 -22.90 13.45
C SER A 227 -15.66 -23.52 12.08
N GLY A 228 -16.41 -24.64 12.10
CA GLY A 228 -16.85 -25.30 10.87
C GLY A 228 -17.73 -24.42 9.99
N ALA A 229 -18.59 -23.60 10.62
CA ALA A 229 -19.45 -22.65 9.91
C ALA A 229 -18.63 -21.59 9.14
N PHE A 230 -17.54 -21.07 9.74
CA PHE A 230 -16.67 -20.14 9.08
C PHE A 230 -15.93 -20.79 7.89
N ARG A 231 -15.41 -22.00 8.07
CA ARG A 231 -14.74 -22.75 6.99
C ARG A 231 -15.66 -23.01 5.81
N LEU A 232 -16.92 -23.43 6.11
CA LEU A 232 -17.94 -23.64 5.07
C LEU A 232 -18.25 -22.32 4.34
N ARG A 233 -18.39 -21.22 5.07
CA ARG A 233 -18.59 -19.89 4.48
C ARG A 233 -17.44 -19.50 3.56
N VAL A 234 -16.19 -19.66 4.00
CA VAL A 234 -15.01 -19.37 3.19
C VAL A 234 -15.01 -20.22 1.93
N LEU A 235 -15.29 -21.54 2.05
CA LEU A 235 -15.35 -22.45 0.90
C LEU A 235 -16.39 -22.01 -0.13
N ILE A 236 -17.64 -21.76 0.33
CA ILE A 236 -18.76 -21.36 -0.56
C ILE A 236 -18.44 -20.03 -1.25
N LEU A 237 -18.00 -19.02 -0.50
CA LEU A 237 -17.72 -17.69 -1.05
C LEU A 237 -16.48 -17.70 -1.98
N SER A 238 -15.46 -18.48 -1.66
CA SER A 238 -14.28 -18.61 -2.53
C SER A 238 -14.62 -19.35 -3.82
N LEU A 239 -15.40 -20.43 -3.74
CA LEU A 239 -15.87 -21.14 -4.93
C LEU A 239 -16.75 -20.24 -5.81
N GLY A 240 -17.71 -19.52 -5.21
CA GLY A 240 -18.54 -18.55 -5.92
C GLY A 240 -17.71 -17.44 -6.58
N ALA A 241 -16.69 -16.93 -5.89
CA ALA A 241 -15.77 -15.92 -6.45
C ALA A 241 -14.97 -16.47 -7.63
N ILE A 242 -14.46 -17.71 -7.55
CA ILE A 242 -13.73 -18.37 -8.64
C ILE A 242 -14.65 -18.55 -9.86
N ILE A 243 -15.88 -19.03 -9.66
CA ILE A 243 -16.85 -19.21 -10.74
C ILE A 243 -17.18 -17.87 -11.38
N LEU A 244 -17.45 -16.83 -10.58
CA LEU A 244 -17.76 -15.50 -11.09
C LEU A 244 -16.58 -14.89 -11.84
N MET A 245 -15.36 -15.05 -11.33
CA MET A 245 -14.14 -14.57 -11.99
C MET A 245 -13.89 -15.31 -13.31
N ALA A 246 -14.06 -16.65 -13.34
CA ALA A 246 -13.93 -17.44 -14.56
C ALA A 246 -14.98 -17.01 -15.60
N ALA A 247 -16.23 -16.86 -15.20
CA ALA A 247 -17.31 -16.37 -16.09
C ALA A 247 -17.01 -14.97 -16.61
N SER A 248 -16.57 -14.05 -15.76
CA SER A 248 -16.18 -12.68 -16.15
C SER A 248 -15.01 -12.69 -17.12
N LEU A 249 -14.02 -13.55 -16.92
CA LEU A 249 -12.87 -13.72 -17.82
C LEU A 249 -13.34 -14.24 -19.19
N VAL A 250 -14.19 -15.27 -19.23
CA VAL A 250 -14.74 -15.81 -20.48
C VAL A 250 -15.48 -14.70 -21.25
N VAL A 251 -16.31 -13.92 -20.57
CA VAL A 251 -17.01 -12.78 -21.19
C VAL A 251 -16.02 -11.72 -21.70
N ALA A 252 -15.03 -11.36 -20.90
CA ALA A 252 -14.02 -10.37 -21.30
C ALA A 252 -13.21 -10.82 -22.52
N LEU A 253 -12.86 -12.11 -22.62
CA LEU A 253 -12.11 -12.68 -23.74
C LEU A 253 -12.95 -12.78 -25.05
N GLN A 254 -14.27 -12.54 -25.02
CA GLN A 254 -15.05 -12.40 -26.25
C GLN A 254 -14.75 -11.08 -26.97
N VAL A 255 -14.16 -10.10 -26.29
CA VAL A 255 -13.72 -8.85 -26.89
C VAL A 255 -12.35 -9.08 -27.54
N PRO A 256 -12.20 -8.97 -28.89
CA PRO A 256 -10.94 -9.33 -29.58
C PRO A 256 -9.71 -8.62 -29.00
N LYS A 257 -9.82 -7.32 -28.75
CA LYS A 257 -8.72 -6.50 -28.16
C LYS A 257 -8.28 -7.01 -26.79
N VAL A 258 -9.21 -7.47 -25.92
CA VAL A 258 -8.90 -8.06 -24.62
C VAL A 258 -8.20 -9.40 -24.79
N SER A 259 -8.67 -10.24 -25.71
CA SER A 259 -8.11 -11.56 -25.98
C SER A 259 -6.66 -11.48 -26.51
N GLU A 260 -6.39 -10.55 -27.44
CA GLU A 260 -5.05 -10.31 -27.98
C GLU A 260 -4.07 -9.85 -26.89
N LEU A 261 -4.44 -8.82 -26.11
CA LEU A 261 -3.61 -8.31 -25.02
C LEU A 261 -3.39 -9.37 -23.93
N PHE A 262 -4.44 -10.13 -23.58
CA PHE A 262 -4.33 -11.20 -22.60
C PHE A 262 -3.36 -12.26 -23.08
N SER A 263 -3.48 -12.73 -24.32
CA SER A 263 -2.59 -13.75 -24.90
C SER A 263 -1.14 -13.26 -24.96
N ALA A 264 -0.92 -12.00 -25.33
CA ALA A 264 0.40 -11.40 -25.35
C ALA A 264 1.01 -11.28 -23.93
N ARG A 265 0.21 -10.95 -22.90
CA ARG A 265 0.69 -10.71 -21.53
C ARG A 265 0.70 -11.96 -20.65
N ALA A 266 -0.09 -12.99 -20.96
CA ALA A 266 -0.11 -14.25 -20.20
C ALA A 266 1.15 -15.11 -20.41
N GLN A 267 2.01 -14.77 -21.36
CA GLN A 267 3.30 -15.44 -21.55
C GLN A 267 4.23 -15.18 -20.36
N LEU A 268 4.83 -16.24 -19.81
CA LEU A 268 5.74 -16.14 -18.65
C LEU A 268 7.03 -15.41 -19.00
N VAL A 269 7.54 -15.60 -20.23
CA VAL A 269 8.77 -14.96 -20.72
C VAL A 269 8.39 -14.01 -21.85
N GLN A 270 8.79 -12.76 -21.73
CA GLN A 270 8.65 -11.75 -22.77
C GLN A 270 9.99 -11.51 -23.45
N GLN A 271 10.01 -11.10 -24.72
CA GLN A 271 11.25 -10.81 -25.45
C GLN A 271 12.12 -9.79 -24.70
N TYR A 272 11.51 -8.72 -24.16
CA TYR A 272 12.21 -7.68 -23.42
C TYR A 272 12.79 -8.15 -22.06
N ASP A 273 12.41 -9.33 -21.56
CA ASP A 273 12.96 -9.88 -20.30
C ASP A 273 14.29 -10.62 -20.54
N GLY A 274 14.49 -11.26 -21.73
CA GLY A 274 15.59 -12.18 -22.02
C GLY A 274 16.56 -11.76 -23.13
N GLU A 275 16.34 -10.66 -23.85
CA GLU A 275 17.25 -10.16 -24.89
C GLU A 275 18.52 -9.53 -24.30
N HIS A 276 19.54 -9.32 -25.14
CA HIS A 276 20.77 -8.62 -24.77
C HIS A 276 20.42 -7.22 -24.20
N LEU A 277 20.86 -6.94 -22.96
CA LEU A 277 20.39 -5.82 -22.13
C LEU A 277 18.90 -5.88 -21.74
N GLY A 278 18.30 -7.05 -21.77
CA GLY A 278 16.97 -7.28 -21.19
C GLY A 278 16.95 -7.05 -19.67
N ARG A 279 15.77 -7.10 -19.06
CA ARG A 279 15.58 -6.76 -17.64
C ARG A 279 16.58 -7.47 -16.72
N PHE A 280 16.76 -8.78 -16.84
CA PHE A 280 17.61 -9.55 -15.94
C PHE A 280 19.10 -9.30 -16.16
N ASP A 281 19.52 -9.05 -17.40
CA ASP A 281 20.91 -8.65 -17.69
C ASP A 281 21.23 -7.28 -17.06
N ARG A 282 20.33 -6.31 -17.19
CA ARG A 282 20.46 -5.00 -16.56
C ARG A 282 20.54 -5.11 -15.03
N HIS A 283 19.72 -5.97 -14.41
CA HIS A 283 19.81 -6.21 -12.96
C HIS A 283 21.21 -6.72 -12.59
N ARG A 284 21.73 -7.72 -13.29
CA ARG A 284 23.06 -8.30 -13.03
C ARG A 284 24.16 -7.24 -13.17
N ILE A 285 24.17 -6.50 -14.28
CA ILE A 285 25.16 -5.45 -14.53
C ILE A 285 25.02 -4.32 -13.49
N GLY A 286 23.80 -3.89 -13.21
CA GLY A 286 23.52 -2.86 -12.23
C GLY A 286 24.00 -3.23 -10.82
N PHE A 287 23.73 -4.44 -10.35
CA PHE A 287 24.22 -4.90 -9.05
C PHE A 287 25.75 -4.96 -9.02
N GLN A 288 26.41 -5.44 -10.07
CA GLN A 288 27.89 -5.45 -10.15
C GLN A 288 28.46 -4.03 -10.10
N MET A 289 27.87 -3.10 -10.85
CA MET A 289 28.28 -1.68 -10.84
C MET A 289 28.14 -1.04 -9.47
N MET A 290 27.09 -1.38 -8.69
CA MET A 290 26.86 -0.79 -7.36
C MET A 290 27.79 -1.35 -6.27
N MET A 291 28.48 -2.47 -6.50
CA MET A 291 29.53 -2.96 -5.59
C MET A 291 30.70 -1.98 -5.51
N GLU A 292 30.98 -1.26 -6.59
CA GLU A 292 32.07 -0.29 -6.69
C GLU A 292 31.62 1.16 -6.40
N ARG A 293 30.31 1.38 -6.22
CA ARG A 293 29.72 2.74 -6.05
C ARG A 293 28.87 2.84 -4.79
N PRO A 294 29.49 2.98 -3.61
CA PRO A 294 28.77 2.95 -2.33
C PRO A 294 27.77 4.09 -2.13
N LEU A 295 27.96 5.23 -2.81
CA LEU A 295 27.03 6.35 -2.78
C LEU A 295 25.92 6.27 -3.83
N GLY A 296 25.92 5.21 -4.66
CA GLY A 296 24.99 5.08 -5.79
C GLY A 296 25.43 5.89 -6.99
N ILE A 297 24.51 6.18 -7.90
CA ILE A 297 24.73 7.00 -9.11
C ILE A 297 23.77 8.20 -9.19
N GLY A 298 22.76 8.22 -8.33
CA GLY A 298 21.72 9.25 -8.27
C GLY A 298 20.40 8.81 -8.91
N PRO A 299 19.29 9.48 -8.52
CA PRO A 299 17.97 9.19 -9.05
C PRO A 299 17.89 9.42 -10.57
N LEU A 300 17.14 8.53 -11.26
CA LEU A 300 16.86 8.57 -12.69
C LEU A 300 18.09 8.43 -13.62
N VAL A 301 19.30 8.29 -13.06
CA VAL A 301 20.54 8.15 -13.87
C VAL A 301 20.60 6.79 -14.55
N PHE A 302 20.11 5.73 -13.91
CA PHE A 302 20.16 4.38 -14.47
C PHE A 302 19.46 4.29 -15.84
N GLY A 303 18.26 4.86 -15.99
CA GLY A 303 17.52 4.93 -17.25
C GLY A 303 18.18 5.78 -18.35
N THR A 304 19.20 6.62 -18.01
CA THR A 304 20.02 7.28 -19.02
C THR A 304 21.19 6.42 -19.52
N MET A 305 21.58 5.42 -18.74
CA MET A 305 22.68 4.49 -19.07
C MET A 305 22.18 3.22 -19.76
N PHE A 306 20.95 2.83 -19.51
CA PHE A 306 20.30 1.64 -20.01
C PHE A 306 18.97 1.99 -20.71
N PRO A 307 18.42 1.11 -21.58
CA PRO A 307 17.18 1.38 -22.32
C PRO A 307 15.95 1.64 -21.45
N GLU A 308 15.92 1.16 -20.20
CA GLU A 308 14.83 1.32 -19.23
C GLU A 308 15.40 1.43 -17.82
N ASP A 309 14.58 1.90 -16.88
CA ASP A 309 14.89 1.97 -15.45
C ASP A 309 15.12 0.59 -14.82
N GLU A 310 15.49 0.59 -13.54
CA GLU A 310 15.88 -0.61 -12.78
C GLU A 310 14.77 -1.67 -12.74
N HIS A 311 13.51 -1.26 -12.59
CA HIS A 311 12.36 -2.13 -12.36
C HIS A 311 12.63 -3.21 -11.30
N ASN A 312 13.34 -2.82 -10.24
CA ASN A 312 13.72 -3.67 -9.12
C ASN A 312 14.04 -2.78 -7.93
N ILE A 313 13.25 -2.85 -6.85
CA ILE A 313 13.39 -1.96 -5.70
C ILE A 313 14.73 -2.12 -4.97
N TRP A 314 15.32 -3.33 -4.99
CA TRP A 314 16.60 -3.58 -4.36
C TRP A 314 17.74 -2.88 -5.11
N LEU A 315 17.73 -3.01 -6.43
CA LEU A 315 18.68 -2.30 -7.28
C LEU A 315 18.43 -0.79 -7.24
N LYS A 316 17.17 -0.34 -7.32
CA LYS A 316 16.76 1.08 -7.21
C LYS A 316 17.25 1.69 -5.90
N SER A 317 17.15 0.97 -4.79
CA SER A 317 17.65 1.47 -3.51
C SER A 317 19.17 1.61 -3.47
N LEU A 318 19.93 0.81 -4.23
CA LEU A 318 21.38 0.94 -4.37
C LEU A 318 21.75 2.07 -5.33
N THR A 319 21.12 2.16 -6.50
CA THR A 319 21.46 3.16 -7.53
C THR A 319 21.09 4.57 -7.11
N THR A 320 19.87 4.73 -6.57
CA THR A 320 19.30 6.03 -6.20
C THR A 320 19.68 6.49 -4.80
N TYR A 321 19.77 5.56 -3.82
CA TYR A 321 19.97 5.91 -2.42
C TYR A 321 21.30 5.37 -1.84
N GLY A 322 22.11 4.72 -2.67
CA GLY A 322 23.38 4.12 -2.26
C GLY A 322 23.26 3.02 -1.24
N TRP A 323 24.39 2.51 -0.74
CA TRP A 323 24.42 1.44 0.28
C TRP A 323 23.74 1.84 1.59
N LEU A 324 23.84 3.12 1.99
CA LEU A 324 23.17 3.62 3.18
C LEU A 324 21.65 3.51 3.06
N GLY A 325 21.11 3.92 1.90
CA GLY A 325 19.69 3.80 1.61
C GLY A 325 19.24 2.34 1.50
N PHE A 326 20.00 1.51 0.82
CA PHE A 326 19.70 0.09 0.69
C PHE A 326 19.59 -0.62 2.05
N VAL A 327 20.58 -0.46 2.93
CA VAL A 327 20.56 -1.08 4.26
C VAL A 327 19.39 -0.55 5.10
N SER A 328 19.10 0.75 5.00
CA SER A 328 17.95 1.36 5.68
C SER A 328 16.62 0.80 5.16
N TYR A 329 16.47 0.63 3.85
CA TYR A 329 15.27 0.07 3.24
C TYR A 329 15.05 -1.39 3.65
N VAL A 330 16.09 -2.23 3.56
CA VAL A 330 16.04 -3.63 4.00
C VAL A 330 15.70 -3.72 5.48
N GLY A 331 16.36 -2.94 6.32
CA GLY A 331 16.09 -2.89 7.76
C GLY A 331 14.66 -2.46 8.07
N MET A 332 14.17 -1.42 7.39
CA MET A 332 12.79 -0.94 7.52
C MET A 332 11.77 -2.01 7.13
N LEU A 333 11.97 -2.68 5.99
CA LEU A 333 11.07 -3.72 5.52
C LEU A 333 11.06 -4.92 6.47
N CYS A 334 12.23 -5.44 6.84
CA CYS A 334 12.35 -6.56 7.78
C CYS A 334 11.70 -6.24 9.14
N TRP A 335 11.92 -5.04 9.66
CA TRP A 335 11.32 -4.63 10.92
C TRP A 335 9.81 -4.48 10.80
N THR A 336 9.30 -3.86 9.73
CA THR A 336 7.87 -3.72 9.47
C THR A 336 7.19 -5.09 9.36
N LEU A 337 7.78 -6.03 8.61
CA LEU A 337 7.25 -7.39 8.50
C LEU A 337 7.27 -8.12 9.84
N THR A 338 8.32 -7.97 10.63
CA THR A 338 8.41 -8.57 11.97
C THR A 338 7.35 -8.01 12.92
N LEU A 339 7.18 -6.69 12.96
CA LEU A 339 6.17 -6.03 13.81
C LEU A 339 4.75 -6.48 13.44
N GLY A 340 4.43 -6.47 12.15
CA GLY A 340 3.13 -6.89 11.69
C GLY A 340 2.84 -8.37 11.97
N PHE A 341 3.80 -9.25 11.67
CA PHE A 341 3.67 -10.70 11.94
C PHE A 341 3.40 -11.01 13.41
N ARG A 342 4.12 -10.36 14.33
CA ARG A 342 3.95 -10.57 15.79
C ARG A 342 2.62 -10.11 16.33
N ASN A 343 1.94 -9.19 15.65
CA ASN A 343 0.74 -8.51 16.17
C ASN A 343 -0.52 -8.85 15.37
N MET A 344 -0.45 -9.34 14.12
CA MET A 344 -1.60 -9.52 13.23
C MET A 344 -2.59 -10.61 13.66
N LEU A 345 -2.17 -11.54 14.53
CA LEU A 345 -3.04 -12.62 15.04
C LEU A 345 -3.66 -12.28 16.41
N LEU A 346 -3.29 -11.17 17.04
CA LEU A 346 -3.83 -10.76 18.33
C LEU A 346 -5.26 -10.27 18.15
N ASP A 347 -6.18 -10.68 19.06
CA ASP A 347 -7.57 -10.19 19.07
C ASP A 347 -7.63 -8.74 19.53
N ARG A 348 -7.66 -7.83 18.57
CA ARG A 348 -7.70 -6.38 18.75
C ARG A 348 -8.67 -5.73 17.77
N PRO A 349 -9.28 -4.58 18.10
CA PRO A 349 -10.16 -3.86 17.16
C PRO A 349 -9.46 -3.43 15.86
N TRP A 350 -8.14 -3.27 15.88
CA TRP A 350 -7.33 -2.91 14.71
C TRP A 350 -6.73 -4.10 13.96
N GLN A 351 -6.91 -5.31 14.47
CA GLN A 351 -6.31 -6.52 13.91
C GLN A 351 -6.66 -6.76 12.41
N PRO A 352 -7.92 -6.62 11.96
CA PRO A 352 -8.24 -6.84 10.54
C PRO A 352 -7.48 -5.92 9.60
N PHE A 353 -7.33 -4.66 10.00
CA PHE A 353 -6.62 -3.65 9.22
C PHE A 353 -5.10 -3.90 9.19
N LEU A 354 -4.54 -4.28 10.34
CA LEU A 354 -3.13 -4.67 10.43
C LEU A 354 -2.83 -5.89 9.55
N MET A 355 -3.69 -6.90 9.58
CA MET A 355 -3.52 -8.10 8.77
C MET A 355 -3.53 -7.77 7.26
N VAL A 356 -4.50 -6.98 6.81
CA VAL A 356 -4.57 -6.54 5.41
C VAL A 356 -3.34 -5.72 5.03
N ALA A 357 -2.94 -4.75 5.87
CA ALA A 357 -1.77 -3.92 5.61
C ALA A 357 -0.48 -4.73 5.57
N TRP A 358 -0.29 -5.67 6.51
CA TRP A 358 0.89 -6.53 6.56
C TRP A 358 1.00 -7.44 5.33
N ILE A 359 -0.09 -8.10 4.94
CA ILE A 359 -0.13 -8.93 3.73
C ILE A 359 0.17 -8.09 2.49
N SER A 360 -0.36 -6.86 2.44
CA SER A 360 -0.08 -5.93 1.34
C SER A 360 1.39 -5.52 1.30
N VAL A 361 2.03 -5.21 2.45
CA VAL A 361 3.48 -4.92 2.51
C VAL A 361 4.30 -6.11 2.01
N LEU A 362 3.98 -7.33 2.48
CA LEU A 362 4.65 -8.55 2.03
C LEU A 362 4.52 -8.74 0.52
N GLY A 363 3.31 -8.57 -0.02
CA GLY A 363 3.06 -8.68 -1.45
C GLY A 363 3.82 -7.61 -2.27
N HIS A 364 3.82 -6.35 -1.82
CA HIS A 364 4.56 -5.27 -2.49
C HIS A 364 6.07 -5.52 -2.45
N ALA A 365 6.61 -6.02 -1.35
CA ALA A 365 8.01 -6.44 -1.27
C ALA A 365 8.33 -7.56 -2.28
N THR A 366 7.38 -8.47 -2.53
CA THR A 366 7.55 -9.54 -3.51
C THR A 366 7.57 -9.00 -4.95
N ILE A 367 6.61 -8.14 -5.33
CA ILE A 367 6.62 -7.55 -6.68
C ILE A 367 7.73 -6.53 -6.87
N GLY A 368 8.30 -5.98 -5.80
CA GLY A 368 9.48 -5.11 -5.84
C GLY A 368 10.72 -5.73 -6.49
N ASN A 369 10.74 -7.07 -6.68
CA ASN A 369 11.78 -7.74 -7.48
C ASN A 369 11.69 -7.45 -8.99
N VAL A 370 10.54 -6.96 -9.47
CA VAL A 370 10.27 -6.75 -10.90
C VAL A 370 9.67 -5.37 -11.19
N ILE A 371 9.57 -4.49 -10.17
CA ILE A 371 9.09 -3.13 -10.32
C ILE A 371 9.63 -2.22 -9.20
N ASP A 372 9.77 -0.93 -9.48
CA ASP A 372 10.15 0.09 -8.50
C ASP A 372 8.92 0.54 -7.73
N ILE A 373 9.03 0.56 -6.40
CA ILE A 373 7.91 0.91 -5.49
C ILE A 373 8.28 2.05 -4.52
N ASP A 374 9.45 2.64 -4.67
CA ASP A 374 10.02 3.64 -3.76
C ASP A 374 9.27 4.98 -3.73
N HIS A 375 8.49 5.29 -4.77
CA HIS A 375 7.64 6.49 -4.84
C HIS A 375 6.14 6.20 -4.77
N TRP A 376 5.74 4.97 -4.40
CA TRP A 376 4.32 4.64 -4.33
C TRP A 376 3.69 5.10 -3.02
N ARG A 377 2.85 6.10 -3.07
CA ARG A 377 2.12 6.73 -1.95
C ARG A 377 1.47 5.72 -1.03
N HIS A 378 0.83 4.72 -1.61
CA HIS A 378 0.13 3.67 -0.85
C HIS A 378 1.07 2.73 -0.09
N VAL A 379 2.31 2.55 -0.52
CA VAL A 379 3.32 1.77 0.22
C VAL A 379 3.71 2.49 1.51
N TYR A 380 3.88 3.81 1.45
CA TYR A 380 4.15 4.62 2.65
C TYR A 380 2.96 4.68 3.60
N LEU A 381 1.73 4.70 3.06
CA LEU A 381 0.51 4.55 3.88
C LEU A 381 0.49 3.19 4.59
N LEU A 382 0.84 2.09 3.90
CA LEU A 382 0.90 0.75 4.48
C LEU A 382 1.94 0.65 5.60
N PHE A 383 3.14 1.23 5.44
CA PHE A 383 4.12 1.34 6.52
C PHE A 383 3.52 2.10 7.72
N GLY A 384 2.91 3.25 7.48
CA GLY A 384 2.23 4.04 8.52
C GLY A 384 1.17 3.23 9.27
N ILE A 385 0.36 2.43 8.57
CA ILE A 385 -0.67 1.57 9.19
C ILE A 385 -0.04 0.51 10.08
N VAL A 386 0.97 -0.23 9.59
CA VAL A 386 1.61 -1.31 10.37
C VAL A 386 2.26 -0.75 11.64
N TRP A 387 3.02 0.33 11.53
CA TRP A 387 3.70 0.94 12.68
C TRP A 387 2.74 1.63 13.65
N GLY A 388 1.69 2.28 13.14
CA GLY A 388 0.63 2.85 13.97
C GLY A 388 -0.13 1.78 14.77
N CYS A 389 -0.44 0.64 14.15
CA CYS A 389 -1.04 -0.50 14.84
C CYS A 389 -0.09 -1.12 15.88
N ALA A 390 1.21 -1.20 15.59
CA ALA A 390 2.20 -1.65 16.57
C ALA A 390 2.28 -0.69 17.78
N ALA A 391 2.21 0.61 17.55
CA ALA A 391 2.16 1.61 18.62
C ALA A 391 0.89 1.51 19.48
N LEU A 392 -0.27 1.27 18.85
CA LEU A 392 -1.53 0.96 19.56
C LEU A 392 -1.38 -0.26 20.47
N GLU A 393 -0.75 -1.34 20.01
CA GLU A 393 -0.53 -2.54 20.81
C GLU A 393 0.38 -2.26 22.02
N VAL A 394 1.48 -1.54 21.84
CA VAL A 394 2.36 -1.13 22.94
C VAL A 394 1.60 -0.30 23.98
N ARG A 395 0.80 0.65 23.52
CA ARG A 395 -0.04 1.50 24.39
C ARG A 395 -1.08 0.66 25.14
N HIS A 396 -1.74 -0.27 24.45
CA HIS A 396 -2.72 -1.18 25.05
C HIS A 396 -2.11 -2.03 26.17
N ARG A 397 -0.94 -2.65 25.91
CA ARG A 397 -0.23 -3.46 26.92
C ARG A 397 0.22 -2.65 28.13
N ARG A 398 0.66 -1.40 27.92
CA ARG A 398 1.00 -0.49 29.03
C ARG A 398 -0.22 -0.16 29.90
N SER A 399 -1.34 0.17 29.27
CA SER A 399 -2.58 0.47 29.99
C SER A 399 -3.13 -0.74 30.76
N ALA A 400 -3.00 -1.95 30.22
CA ALA A 400 -3.40 -3.17 30.91
C ALA A 400 -2.51 -3.48 32.14
N ARG A 401 -1.20 -3.14 32.09
CA ARG A 401 -0.28 -3.32 33.21
C ARG A 401 -0.44 -2.27 34.31
N SER A 402 -0.96 -1.09 33.99
CA SER A 402 -1.16 0.00 34.94
C SER A 402 -2.52 -0.02 35.66
N GLN A 403 -3.41 -0.97 35.32
CA GLN A 403 -4.63 -1.21 36.10
C GLN A 403 -4.26 -2.03 37.36
N PRO A 404 -4.46 -1.49 38.58
CA PRO A 404 -4.16 -2.23 39.80
C PRO A 404 -5.04 -3.48 39.91
N LEU A 405 -4.50 -4.53 40.58
CA LEU A 405 -5.15 -5.80 40.92
C LEU A 405 -6.36 -5.67 41.88
N GLU A 406 -6.95 -4.48 42.02
CA GLU A 406 -8.03 -4.18 42.96
C GLU A 406 -9.39 -4.90 42.71
N LYS A 407 -9.54 -5.65 41.61
CA LYS A 407 -10.80 -6.35 41.32
C LYS A 407 -10.92 -7.79 41.83
N PHE A 408 -9.89 -8.36 42.41
CA PHE A 408 -9.94 -9.73 42.95
C PHE A 408 -10.11 -9.84 44.48
N GLY A 409 -10.30 -8.70 45.20
CA GLY A 409 -10.29 -8.66 46.67
C GLY A 409 -11.63 -8.39 47.39
N LYS A 410 -12.77 -8.36 46.69
CA LYS A 410 -14.07 -8.18 47.38
C LYS A 410 -15.11 -9.20 46.95
N GLY A 411 -15.05 -10.41 47.50
CA GLY A 411 -16.07 -11.43 47.22
C GLY A 411 -15.98 -12.72 48.00
N ALA A 412 -15.22 -12.80 49.08
CA ALA A 412 -15.28 -13.96 50.00
C ALA A 412 -15.61 -13.46 51.41
N LYS A 413 -16.85 -13.08 51.66
CA LYS A 413 -17.42 -13.10 53.03
C LYS A 413 -17.91 -14.54 53.22
N PHE A 414 -17.11 -15.35 53.90
CA PHE A 414 -17.58 -16.57 54.56
C PHE A 414 -18.73 -16.16 55.50
N ARG A 415 -19.92 -16.73 55.31
CA ARG A 415 -20.92 -16.85 56.34
C ARG A 415 -20.59 -18.12 57.11
N ALA A 416 -20.27 -17.95 58.39
CA ALA A 416 -20.32 -18.96 59.42
C ALA A 416 -21.74 -19.27 59.82
#